data_8f58439fafb8cb834edf0e1c3748891c
#
_entry.id   8f58439fafb8cb834edf0e1c3748891c
#
_cell.length_a   1.000
_cell.length_b   1.000
_cell.length_c   1.000
_cell.angle_alpha   90.00
_cell.angle_beta   90.00
_cell.angle_gamma   90.00
#
_symmetry.space_group_name_H-M   'P 1'
#
loop_
_entity.id
_entity.type
_entity.pdbx_description
1 polymer ?
#
loop_
_entity_poly.entity_id
_entity_poly.type
_entity_poly.pdbx_seq_one_letter_code
_entity_poly.pdbx_strand_id
1 'polypeptide(L)'
;MSSSTEDTTSSSESEAADSAKANSTLEFIEKLSDVPMGRLPPNIEFQRTRVECKADAPIHTDTFQYNGAYASMRVDNNLLDSFCDNFKVEVINLTEDEMEFDMIGIDPALANAFRRILIAEVPTMAIEKVLIADNTSVIQDEVLAHRLGLIPIKVDPRSFEFTGNNTPDEKNTIVFKLHVQCKRGGQRISVKSKELIWLPNGSEFPLESQDTKSESSSKQKTYTSFTCSQDSLPEFSDNPIAPTSGDIIIARLGPGQVIELEAHAVKGIGKTHAKWSPVAPVWYRMLPEVIISQDIEDEMAEKLVATCPVKVFDIEDIGNGKKRATVARPRACMLCRECIREGKGWENSISLQRKKDHFISLVLMTQLYKFQFEITYSGFRTSEFSLKYLLKLNRLGYCLPKSYLLKL
;
A
#
# COMPACT_ATOMS: atom_id res chain seq x y z
N MET A 1 30.02 -65.77 -35.09
CA MET A 1 30.81 -65.98 -33.85
C MET A 1 30.40 -64.93 -32.84
N SER A 2 29.67 -65.39 -31.86
CA SER A 2 29.54 -65.02 -30.46
C SER A 2 29.36 -63.52 -30.14
N SER A 3 28.20 -63.13 -29.85
CA SER A 3 27.43 -63.16 -28.57
C SER A 3 28.07 -62.34 -27.45
N SER A 4 27.36 -61.29 -27.04
CA SER A 4 27.16 -61.00 -25.64
C SER A 4 26.02 -60.00 -25.46
N THR A 5 24.84 -60.52 -25.24
CA THR A 5 23.76 -59.95 -24.45
C THR A 5 24.12 -60.16 -23.00
N GLU A 6 24.20 -59.07 -22.23
CA GLU A 6 23.99 -58.97 -20.76
C GLU A 6 24.35 -57.55 -20.33
N ASP A 7 23.31 -56.76 -20.00
CA ASP A 7 23.31 -55.78 -18.89
C ASP A 7 22.12 -54.81 -19.06
N THR A 8 20.90 -55.31 -18.84
CA THR A 8 19.71 -54.44 -18.71
C THR A 8 18.76 -54.83 -17.57
N THR A 9 19.21 -55.64 -16.61
CA THR A 9 18.36 -56.12 -15.49
C THR A 9 18.69 -55.53 -14.14
N SER A 10 19.78 -54.76 -13.97
CA SER A 10 20.20 -54.25 -12.65
C SER A 10 19.58 -52.89 -12.27
N SER A 11 19.09 -52.09 -13.21
CA SER A 11 18.51 -50.76 -12.88
C SER A 11 17.06 -50.83 -12.42
N SER A 12 16.29 -51.80 -12.88
CA SER A 12 14.86 -51.94 -12.53
C SER A 12 14.66 -52.53 -11.11
N GLU A 13 15.59 -53.34 -10.61
CA GLU A 13 15.51 -53.90 -9.26
C GLU A 13 15.92 -52.90 -8.18
N SER A 14 16.79 -51.94 -8.44
CA SER A 14 17.15 -50.89 -7.52
C SER A 14 16.04 -49.84 -7.35
N GLU A 15 15.37 -49.45 -8.43
CA GLU A 15 14.24 -48.52 -8.35
C GLU A 15 13.01 -49.13 -7.65
N ALA A 16 12.76 -50.42 -7.87
CA ALA A 16 11.70 -51.13 -7.18
C ALA A 16 11.98 -51.31 -5.67
N ALA A 17 13.25 -51.52 -5.29
CA ALA A 17 13.66 -51.66 -3.90
C ALA A 17 13.60 -50.29 -3.16
N ASP A 18 13.94 -49.19 -3.81
CA ASP A 18 13.85 -47.84 -3.24
C ASP A 18 12.40 -47.36 -3.13
N SER A 19 11.54 -47.70 -4.09
CA SER A 19 10.10 -47.42 -3.99
C SER A 19 9.41 -48.28 -2.90
N ALA A 20 9.82 -49.51 -2.73
CA ALA A 20 9.32 -50.40 -1.67
C ALA A 20 9.77 -49.92 -0.26
N LYS A 21 11.00 -49.41 -0.13
CA LYS A 21 11.47 -48.80 1.13
C LYS A 21 10.76 -47.48 1.43
N ALA A 22 10.51 -46.65 0.44
CA ALA A 22 9.75 -45.42 0.60
C ALA A 22 8.30 -45.69 1.04
N ASN A 23 7.64 -46.69 0.45
CA ASN A 23 6.31 -47.12 0.86
C ASN A 23 6.26 -47.71 2.26
N SER A 24 7.28 -48.49 2.67
CA SER A 24 7.36 -49.05 4.03
C SER A 24 7.60 -47.98 5.09
N THR A 25 8.34 -46.92 4.76
CA THR A 25 8.54 -45.76 5.67
C THR A 25 7.28 -44.92 5.78
N LEU A 26 6.51 -44.77 4.71
CA LEU A 26 5.22 -44.09 4.74
C LEU A 26 4.19 -44.88 5.56
N GLU A 27 4.13 -46.21 5.39
CA GLU A 27 3.26 -47.08 6.21
C GLU A 27 3.65 -47.06 7.69
N PHE A 28 4.92 -46.92 8.01
CA PHE A 28 5.40 -46.79 9.39
C PHE A 28 4.97 -45.43 9.99
N ILE A 29 5.09 -44.35 9.22
CA ILE A 29 4.62 -43.03 9.65
C ILE A 29 3.10 -42.98 9.81
N GLU A 30 2.36 -43.69 8.96
CA GLU A 30 0.91 -43.80 9.05
C GLU A 30 0.43 -44.60 10.30
N LYS A 31 1.24 -45.48 10.81
CA LYS A 31 0.97 -46.27 12.03
C LYS A 31 1.37 -45.58 13.33
N LEU A 32 2.06 -44.43 13.27
CA LEU A 32 2.33 -43.60 14.44
C LEU A 32 1.03 -42.99 14.95
N SER A 33 0.56 -43.45 16.09
CA SER A 33 -0.72 -43.08 16.72
C SER A 33 -0.85 -41.60 17.11
N ASP A 34 0.25 -40.83 17.06
CA ASP A 34 0.34 -39.45 17.56
C ASP A 34 0.13 -38.38 16.49
N VAL A 35 -0.03 -38.74 15.22
CA VAL A 35 -0.30 -37.78 14.14
C VAL A 35 -1.66 -38.05 13.55
N PRO A 36 -2.72 -37.30 13.94
CA PRO A 36 -4.03 -37.40 13.32
C PRO A 36 -3.92 -37.09 11.84
N MET A 37 -4.36 -37.97 10.94
CA MET A 37 -4.35 -37.75 9.50
C MET A 37 -5.05 -36.43 9.17
N GLY A 38 -4.40 -35.58 8.37
CA GLY A 38 -4.91 -34.27 7.94
C GLY A 38 -4.68 -33.11 8.92
N ARG A 39 -3.99 -33.34 10.06
CA ARG A 39 -3.62 -32.27 11.00
C ARG A 39 -2.12 -32.30 11.30
N LEU A 40 -1.51 -31.13 11.39
CA LEU A 40 -0.13 -31.03 11.83
C LEU A 40 -0.01 -31.17 13.34
N PRO A 41 1.11 -31.73 13.86
CA PRO A 41 1.41 -31.68 15.29
C PRO A 41 1.42 -30.22 15.79
N PRO A 42 1.00 -29.96 17.05
CA PRO A 42 0.86 -28.58 17.56
C PRO A 42 2.13 -27.73 17.48
N ASN A 43 3.30 -28.33 17.65
CA ASN A 43 4.60 -27.66 17.53
C ASN A 43 4.88 -27.21 16.09
N ILE A 44 4.56 -28.03 15.09
CA ILE A 44 4.74 -27.71 13.68
C ILE A 44 3.69 -26.69 13.23
N GLU A 45 2.44 -26.82 13.68
CA GLU A 45 1.40 -25.82 13.42
C GLU A 45 1.77 -24.46 14.01
N PHE A 46 2.36 -24.43 15.20
CA PHE A 46 2.90 -23.21 15.79
C PHE A 46 3.99 -22.60 14.92
N GLN A 47 4.98 -23.38 14.49
CA GLN A 47 6.07 -22.93 13.60
C GLN A 47 5.55 -22.41 12.26
N ARG A 48 4.50 -23.04 11.73
CA ARG A 48 3.85 -22.64 10.48
C ARG A 48 3.13 -21.29 10.61
N THR A 49 2.44 -21.05 11.72
CA THR A 49 1.51 -19.91 11.88
C THR A 49 2.10 -18.74 12.65
N ARG A 50 3.23 -18.95 13.36
CA ARG A 50 3.84 -17.94 14.23
C ARG A 50 5.32 -17.73 13.92
N VAL A 51 5.75 -16.48 14.01
CA VAL A 51 7.17 -16.10 14.17
C VAL A 51 7.39 -15.79 15.63
N GLU A 52 8.29 -16.53 16.28
CA GLU A 52 8.67 -16.25 17.66
C GLU A 52 9.86 -15.31 17.70
N CYS A 53 9.80 -14.28 18.54
CA CYS A 53 10.87 -13.32 18.73
C CYS A 53 11.67 -13.69 19.99
N LYS A 54 12.87 -14.22 19.82
CA LYS A 54 13.82 -14.44 20.92
C LYS A 54 14.64 -13.17 21.20
N ALA A 55 15.44 -13.19 22.27
CA ALA A 55 16.27 -12.06 22.65
C ALA A 55 17.22 -11.63 21.52
N ASP A 56 17.85 -12.58 20.82
CA ASP A 56 18.85 -12.30 19.77
C ASP A 56 18.23 -12.16 18.38
N ALA A 57 17.40 -13.13 17.96
CA ALA A 57 16.85 -13.18 16.61
C ALA A 57 15.43 -13.78 16.59
N PRO A 58 14.63 -13.43 15.57
CA PRO A 58 13.36 -14.13 15.35
C PRO A 58 13.63 -15.52 14.79
N ILE A 59 12.82 -16.51 15.20
CA ILE A 59 12.82 -17.88 14.69
C ILE A 59 11.50 -18.19 13.99
N HIS A 60 11.45 -19.25 13.19
CA HIS A 60 10.30 -19.66 12.37
C HIS A 60 9.90 -18.58 11.35
N THR A 61 10.88 -17.98 10.67
CA THR A 61 10.66 -16.88 9.73
C THR A 61 10.23 -17.34 8.33
N ASP A 62 10.11 -18.65 8.08
CA ASP A 62 9.69 -19.23 6.82
C ASP A 62 8.28 -18.74 6.43
N THR A 63 8.00 -18.72 5.13
CA THR A 63 6.68 -18.30 4.63
C THR A 63 5.58 -19.25 5.11
N PHE A 64 4.41 -18.68 5.40
CA PHE A 64 3.23 -19.41 5.86
C PHE A 64 2.79 -20.51 4.89
N GLN A 65 2.93 -20.28 3.59
CA GLN A 65 2.47 -21.17 2.52
C GLN A 65 3.64 -21.73 1.71
N TYR A 66 4.51 -22.53 2.33
CA TYR A 66 5.50 -23.26 1.57
C TYR A 66 4.84 -24.48 0.92
N ASN A 67 4.61 -24.38 -0.40
CA ASN A 67 4.01 -25.45 -1.18
C ASN A 67 4.84 -26.74 -1.09
N GLY A 68 4.23 -27.79 -0.56
CA GLY A 68 4.84 -29.11 -0.49
C GLY A 68 5.61 -29.44 0.80
N ALA A 69 5.89 -28.46 1.68
CA ALA A 69 6.62 -28.71 2.93
C ALA A 69 5.94 -29.75 3.83
N TYR A 70 4.59 -29.85 3.76
CA TYR A 70 3.80 -30.74 4.59
C TYR A 70 2.98 -31.76 3.76
N ALA A 71 3.31 -31.91 2.49
CA ALA A 71 2.61 -32.85 1.61
C ALA A 71 2.71 -34.30 2.08
N SER A 72 3.81 -34.69 2.72
CA SER A 72 4.00 -36.00 3.32
C SER A 72 3.07 -36.27 4.52
N MET A 73 2.52 -35.22 5.12
CA MET A 73 1.58 -35.32 6.25
C MET A 73 0.12 -35.30 5.79
N ARG A 74 -0.13 -35.39 4.48
CA ARG A 74 -1.46 -35.35 3.84
C ARG A 74 -2.34 -34.17 4.30
N VAL A 75 -1.71 -33.04 4.60
CA VAL A 75 -2.43 -31.80 4.85
C VAL A 75 -2.85 -31.23 3.52
N ASP A 76 -4.16 -31.20 3.26
CA ASP A 76 -4.72 -30.61 2.04
C ASP A 76 -4.40 -29.11 1.98
N ASN A 77 -3.55 -28.75 1.04
CA ASN A 77 -3.23 -27.36 0.71
C ASN A 77 -4.11 -26.91 -0.48
N ASN A 78 -5.43 -27.03 -0.39
CA ASN A 78 -6.36 -26.38 -1.32
C ASN A 78 -6.30 -24.86 -1.07
N LEU A 79 -5.25 -24.24 -1.63
CA LEU A 79 -4.87 -22.83 -1.44
C LEU A 79 -5.97 -21.84 -1.83
N LEU A 80 -6.73 -22.15 -2.89
CA LEU A 80 -7.75 -21.22 -3.39
C LEU A 80 -9.03 -21.25 -2.54
N ASP A 81 -9.53 -22.43 -2.19
CA ASP A 81 -10.73 -22.57 -1.39
C ASP A 81 -10.47 -22.10 0.04
N SER A 82 -9.33 -22.50 0.62
CA SER A 82 -8.88 -22.04 1.93
C SER A 82 -8.64 -20.53 1.99
N PHE A 83 -8.13 -19.92 0.89
CA PHE A 83 -7.93 -18.48 0.81
C PHE A 83 -9.26 -17.72 0.81
N CYS A 84 -10.24 -18.17 0.02
CA CYS A 84 -11.55 -17.52 -0.06
C CYS A 84 -12.30 -17.56 1.28
N ASP A 85 -12.16 -18.64 2.03
CA ASP A 85 -12.81 -18.80 3.32
C ASP A 85 -12.13 -18.07 4.47
N ASN A 86 -10.81 -17.95 4.42
CA ASN A 86 -10.01 -17.39 5.51
C ASN A 86 -9.67 -15.90 5.31
N PHE A 87 -9.72 -15.40 4.08
CA PHE A 87 -9.39 -13.99 3.82
C PHE A 87 -10.48 -13.05 4.34
N LYS A 88 -10.09 -12.19 5.26
CA LYS A 88 -10.94 -11.14 5.83
C LYS A 88 -10.19 -9.82 5.83
N VAL A 89 -10.93 -8.74 5.65
CA VAL A 89 -10.44 -7.37 5.84
C VAL A 89 -11.31 -6.68 6.86
N GLU A 90 -10.70 -6.18 7.91
CA GLU A 90 -11.37 -5.46 8.99
C GLU A 90 -10.83 -4.04 9.07
N VAL A 91 -11.71 -3.05 8.85
CA VAL A 91 -11.32 -1.64 8.98
C VAL A 91 -11.39 -1.25 10.45
N ILE A 92 -10.26 -0.83 11.01
CA ILE A 92 -10.11 -0.48 12.42
C ILE A 92 -10.36 1.02 12.63
N ASN A 93 -9.72 1.85 11.79
CA ASN A 93 -9.87 3.29 11.83
C ASN A 93 -9.98 3.85 10.42
N LEU A 94 -10.90 4.80 10.23
CA LEU A 94 -11.11 5.49 8.96
C LEU A 94 -11.37 6.95 9.22
N THR A 95 -10.43 7.78 8.77
CA THR A 95 -10.55 9.24 8.79
C THR A 95 -10.51 9.79 7.35
N GLU A 96 -10.54 11.11 7.17
CA GLU A 96 -10.40 11.72 5.84
C GLU A 96 -9.00 11.51 5.24
N ASP A 97 -7.97 11.44 6.09
CA ASP A 97 -6.56 11.37 5.68
C ASP A 97 -5.91 10.01 5.92
N GLU A 98 -6.53 9.15 6.76
CA GLU A 98 -5.90 7.94 7.25
C GLU A 98 -6.87 6.76 7.26
N MET A 99 -6.38 5.58 6.84
CA MET A 99 -7.08 4.31 6.97
C MET A 99 -6.17 3.28 7.63
N GLU A 100 -6.62 2.73 8.77
CA GLU A 100 -6.02 1.56 9.39
C GLU A 100 -6.95 0.35 9.21
N PHE A 101 -6.43 -0.74 8.68
CA PHE A 101 -7.19 -1.98 8.47
C PHE A 101 -6.31 -3.21 8.64
N ASP A 102 -6.96 -4.30 9.01
CA ASP A 102 -6.34 -5.61 9.15
C ASP A 102 -6.66 -6.47 7.94
N MET A 103 -5.65 -7.17 7.44
CA MET A 103 -5.77 -8.24 6.44
C MET A 103 -5.46 -9.57 7.13
N ILE A 104 -6.42 -10.49 7.13
CA ILE A 104 -6.35 -11.76 7.84
C ILE A 104 -6.42 -12.90 6.82
N GLY A 105 -5.63 -13.95 7.02
CA GLY A 105 -5.63 -15.13 6.16
C GLY A 105 -4.86 -14.96 4.84
N ILE A 106 -3.89 -14.04 4.79
CA ILE A 106 -3.07 -13.80 3.60
C ILE A 106 -1.58 -14.03 3.84
N ASP A 107 -0.87 -14.26 2.73
CA ASP A 107 0.59 -14.34 2.71
C ASP A 107 1.24 -12.93 2.67
N PRO A 108 2.44 -12.75 3.24
CA PRO A 108 3.19 -11.50 3.18
C PRO A 108 3.40 -10.96 1.76
N ALA A 109 3.48 -11.84 0.76
CA ALA A 109 3.63 -11.45 -0.64
C ALA A 109 2.41 -10.66 -1.14
N LEU A 110 1.19 -11.09 -0.76
CA LEU A 110 -0.04 -10.39 -1.09
C LEU A 110 -0.15 -9.05 -0.36
N ALA A 111 0.17 -9.01 0.93
CA ALA A 111 0.19 -7.76 1.69
C ALA A 111 1.15 -6.73 1.07
N ASN A 112 2.35 -7.17 0.63
CA ASN A 112 3.30 -6.30 -0.07
C ASN A 112 2.82 -5.91 -1.48
N ALA A 113 2.13 -6.80 -2.18
CA ALA A 113 1.54 -6.47 -3.48
C ALA A 113 0.52 -5.33 -3.35
N PHE A 114 -0.39 -5.38 -2.36
CA PHE A 114 -1.32 -4.29 -2.06
C PHE A 114 -0.59 -2.97 -1.79
N ARG A 115 0.43 -2.98 -0.94
CA ARG A 115 1.23 -1.79 -0.66
C ARG A 115 1.84 -1.20 -1.93
N ARG A 116 2.42 -2.03 -2.79
CA ARG A 116 3.06 -1.61 -4.04
C ARG A 116 2.05 -1.06 -5.05
N ILE A 117 0.89 -1.70 -5.18
CA ILE A 117 -0.19 -1.23 -6.06
C ILE A 117 -0.67 0.14 -5.63
N LEU A 118 -0.93 0.34 -4.34
CA LEU A 118 -1.39 1.62 -3.79
C LEU A 118 -0.40 2.77 -4.06
N ILE A 119 0.89 2.52 -3.98
CA ILE A 119 1.92 3.55 -4.20
C ILE A 119 2.14 3.83 -5.68
N ALA A 120 2.17 2.80 -6.53
CA ALA A 120 2.76 2.88 -7.86
C ALA A 120 1.78 2.74 -9.03
N GLU A 121 0.63 2.08 -8.84
CA GLU A 121 -0.21 1.67 -9.95
C GLU A 121 -1.59 2.35 -9.99
N VAL A 122 -2.04 2.91 -8.88
CA VAL A 122 -3.32 3.65 -8.83
C VAL A 122 -3.14 4.99 -9.54
N PRO A 123 -3.92 5.28 -10.61
CA PRO A 123 -3.76 6.51 -11.36
C PRO A 123 -4.32 7.72 -10.61
N THR A 124 -3.65 8.86 -10.79
CA THR A 124 -4.11 10.16 -10.28
C THR A 124 -3.86 11.27 -11.29
N MET A 125 -4.38 12.47 -10.99
CA MET A 125 -4.11 13.67 -11.78
C MET A 125 -3.01 14.49 -11.11
N ALA A 126 -1.99 14.91 -11.87
CA ALA A 126 -0.94 15.82 -11.39
C ALA A 126 -0.46 16.75 -12.49
N ILE A 127 0.02 17.92 -12.11
CA ILE A 127 0.60 18.91 -13.04
C ILE A 127 1.86 18.32 -13.69
N GLU A 128 1.88 18.30 -15.04
CA GLU A 128 2.98 17.76 -15.85
C GLU A 128 3.72 18.84 -16.61
N LYS A 129 3.00 19.74 -17.26
CA LYS A 129 3.57 20.86 -18.01
C LYS A 129 3.27 22.17 -17.30
N VAL A 130 4.25 23.07 -17.27
CA VAL A 130 4.08 24.43 -16.76
C VAL A 130 4.61 25.39 -17.83
N LEU A 131 3.74 26.29 -18.28
CA LEU A 131 4.05 27.35 -19.23
C LEU A 131 4.25 28.62 -18.42
N ILE A 132 5.45 29.12 -18.33
CA ILE A 132 5.80 30.29 -17.52
C ILE A 132 5.92 31.51 -18.44
N ALA A 133 5.04 32.51 -18.23
CA ALA A 133 5.09 33.78 -18.95
C ALA A 133 5.99 34.76 -18.23
N ASP A 134 5.90 34.85 -16.90
CA ASP A 134 6.76 35.73 -16.08
C ASP A 134 7.09 35.10 -14.74
N ASN A 135 8.35 35.07 -14.35
CA ASN A 135 8.83 34.63 -13.04
C ASN A 135 10.00 35.52 -12.59
N THR A 136 9.68 36.55 -11.83
CA THR A 136 10.69 37.41 -11.21
C THR A 136 10.96 37.04 -9.74
N SER A 137 10.46 35.89 -9.29
CA SER A 137 10.73 35.40 -7.94
C SER A 137 12.17 34.91 -7.77
N VAL A 138 12.54 34.62 -6.51
CA VAL A 138 13.85 34.03 -6.20
C VAL A 138 13.96 32.55 -6.62
N ILE A 139 12.82 31.90 -6.85
CA ILE A 139 12.76 30.47 -7.19
C ILE A 139 12.99 30.32 -8.70
N GLN A 140 13.92 29.43 -9.08
CA GLN A 140 14.16 29.08 -10.49
C GLN A 140 12.92 28.36 -11.09
N ASP A 141 12.73 28.52 -12.40
CA ASP A 141 11.57 28.01 -13.13
C ASP A 141 11.40 26.49 -12.98
N GLU A 142 12.47 25.72 -13.04
CA GLU A 142 12.45 24.27 -12.90
C GLU A 142 12.02 23.86 -11.50
N VAL A 143 12.50 24.57 -10.46
CA VAL A 143 12.12 24.30 -9.07
C VAL A 143 10.66 24.68 -8.83
N LEU A 144 10.20 25.78 -9.40
CA LEU A 144 8.81 26.22 -9.34
C LEU A 144 7.88 25.18 -9.99
N ALA A 145 8.22 24.73 -11.20
CA ALA A 145 7.48 23.72 -11.94
C ALA A 145 7.43 22.37 -11.17
N HIS A 146 8.55 21.95 -10.58
CA HIS A 146 8.59 20.75 -9.76
C HIS A 146 7.70 20.86 -8.53
N ARG A 147 7.72 22.00 -7.82
CA ARG A 147 6.85 22.24 -6.67
C ARG A 147 5.36 22.23 -7.03
N LEU A 148 4.99 22.82 -8.16
CA LEU A 148 3.64 22.80 -8.71
C LEU A 148 3.19 21.36 -9.00
N GLY A 149 4.08 20.54 -9.59
CA GLY A 149 3.81 19.13 -9.88
C GLY A 149 3.48 18.28 -8.63
N LEU A 150 3.97 18.68 -7.45
CA LEU A 150 3.72 17.98 -6.19
C LEU A 150 2.42 18.42 -5.48
N ILE A 151 1.68 19.40 -6.02
CA ILE A 151 0.41 19.83 -5.43
C ILE A 151 -0.69 18.81 -5.75
N PRO A 152 -1.33 18.20 -4.76
CA PRO A 152 -2.41 17.25 -4.98
C PRO A 152 -3.67 17.97 -5.46
N ILE A 153 -4.32 17.42 -6.50
CA ILE A 153 -5.52 17.95 -7.13
C ILE A 153 -6.73 17.13 -6.69
N LYS A 154 -7.78 17.80 -6.24
CA LYS A 154 -9.03 17.16 -5.83
C LYS A 154 -9.91 16.93 -7.06
N VAL A 155 -9.79 15.76 -7.69
CA VAL A 155 -10.57 15.36 -8.87
C VAL A 155 -10.62 13.85 -8.98
N ASP A 156 -11.69 13.28 -9.55
CA ASP A 156 -11.80 11.85 -9.83
C ASP A 156 -10.99 11.49 -11.09
N PRO A 157 -9.90 10.71 -10.98
CA PRO A 157 -9.10 10.35 -12.15
C PRO A 157 -9.82 9.44 -13.15
N ARG A 158 -10.97 8.85 -12.78
CA ARG A 158 -11.77 7.98 -13.66
C ARG A 158 -12.48 8.76 -14.75
N SER A 159 -12.79 10.03 -14.48
CA SER A 159 -13.39 10.94 -15.46
C SER A 159 -12.42 11.40 -16.55
N PHE A 160 -11.12 11.06 -16.40
CA PHE A 160 -10.07 11.44 -17.34
C PHE A 160 -9.42 10.24 -18.01
N GLU A 161 -9.01 10.43 -19.27
CA GLU A 161 -8.25 9.47 -20.04
C GLU A 161 -6.73 9.71 -19.92
N PHE A 162 -5.92 8.70 -20.21
CA PHE A 162 -4.47 8.89 -20.36
C PHE A 162 -4.19 9.66 -21.64
N THR A 163 -3.35 10.68 -21.56
CA THR A 163 -3.02 11.53 -22.72
C THR A 163 -2.33 10.74 -23.84
N GLY A 164 -1.42 9.79 -23.49
CA GLY A 164 -0.67 9.01 -24.49
C GLY A 164 -0.02 9.91 -25.53
N ASN A 165 -0.29 9.63 -26.82
CA ASN A 165 0.15 10.45 -27.97
C ASN A 165 -0.95 11.41 -28.47
N ASN A 166 -2.06 11.54 -27.77
CA ASN A 166 -3.19 12.38 -28.16
C ASN A 166 -2.89 13.87 -27.88
N THR A 167 -3.54 14.72 -28.66
CA THR A 167 -3.53 16.16 -28.37
C THR A 167 -4.24 16.42 -27.05
N PRO A 168 -3.81 17.43 -26.27
CA PRO A 168 -4.51 17.85 -25.06
C PRO A 168 -5.96 18.28 -25.38
N ASP A 169 -6.93 17.68 -24.67
CA ASP A 169 -8.36 17.94 -24.80
C ASP A 169 -9.04 17.99 -23.42
N GLU A 170 -10.34 18.26 -23.40
CA GLU A 170 -11.13 18.37 -22.17
C GLU A 170 -11.25 17.06 -21.38
N LYS A 171 -10.98 15.89 -22.01
CA LYS A 171 -11.07 14.56 -21.40
C LYS A 171 -9.74 14.08 -20.81
N ASN A 172 -8.62 14.68 -21.19
CA ASN A 172 -7.30 14.18 -20.78
C ASN A 172 -6.44 15.23 -20.06
N THR A 173 -6.82 16.53 -20.08
CA THR A 173 -6.01 17.61 -19.52
C THR A 173 -6.86 18.57 -18.69
N ILE A 174 -6.31 19.01 -17.56
CA ILE A 174 -6.86 20.09 -16.72
C ILE A 174 -5.89 21.27 -16.80
N VAL A 175 -6.40 22.48 -16.99
CA VAL A 175 -5.58 23.69 -17.06
C VAL A 175 -5.84 24.56 -15.84
N PHE A 176 -4.75 25.00 -15.18
CA PHE A 176 -4.79 25.98 -14.10
C PHE A 176 -3.98 27.22 -14.50
N LYS A 177 -4.43 28.39 -14.06
CA LYS A 177 -3.71 29.65 -14.17
C LYS A 177 -3.25 30.10 -12.80
N LEU A 178 -2.03 30.62 -12.72
CA LEU A 178 -1.50 31.30 -11.56
C LEU A 178 -1.00 32.69 -11.99
N HIS A 179 -1.59 33.73 -11.44
CA HIS A 179 -1.12 35.12 -11.62
C HIS A 179 -1.13 35.83 -10.27
N VAL A 180 0.05 36.05 -9.73
CA VAL A 180 0.24 36.72 -8.42
C VAL A 180 1.35 37.74 -8.51
N GLN A 181 1.05 38.97 -8.10
CA GLN A 181 1.99 40.08 -8.07
C GLN A 181 2.10 40.69 -6.66
N CYS A 182 3.30 40.88 -6.19
CA CYS A 182 3.57 41.63 -4.97
C CYS A 182 3.75 43.13 -5.30
N LYS A 183 2.94 44.01 -4.71
CA LYS A 183 3.01 45.45 -4.94
C LYS A 183 4.39 46.02 -4.55
N ARG A 184 4.93 46.96 -5.35
CA ARG A 184 6.15 47.68 -4.99
C ARG A 184 5.98 48.44 -3.67
N GLY A 185 6.87 48.20 -2.71
CA GLY A 185 6.77 48.80 -1.37
C GLY A 185 5.86 48.05 -0.40
N GLY A 186 5.19 46.96 -0.84
CA GLY A 186 4.37 46.10 0.04
C GLY A 186 5.20 45.12 0.86
N GLN A 187 4.53 44.45 1.79
CA GLN A 187 5.14 43.35 2.55
C GLN A 187 5.25 42.09 1.67
N ARG A 188 6.20 41.20 2.03
CA ARG A 188 6.33 39.88 1.38
C ARG A 188 5.03 39.09 1.46
N ILE A 189 4.62 38.50 0.34
CA ILE A 189 3.43 37.65 0.25
C ILE A 189 3.81 36.21 0.00
N SER A 190 3.01 35.28 0.54
CA SER A 190 3.13 33.85 0.27
C SER A 190 2.11 33.46 -0.78
N VAL A 191 2.57 32.98 -1.92
CA VAL A 191 1.74 32.40 -2.97
C VAL A 191 1.33 31.01 -2.52
N LYS A 192 0.03 30.76 -2.43
CA LYS A 192 -0.54 29.49 -1.93
C LYS A 192 -1.27 28.75 -3.06
N SER A 193 -1.49 27.46 -2.87
CA SER A 193 -2.19 26.60 -3.83
C SER A 193 -3.62 27.09 -4.17
N LYS A 194 -4.31 27.78 -3.27
CA LYS A 194 -5.62 28.41 -3.55
C LYS A 194 -5.59 29.48 -4.65
N GLU A 195 -4.42 30.01 -4.96
CA GLU A 195 -4.25 31.01 -6.03
C GLU A 195 -4.21 30.34 -7.45
N LEU A 196 -4.16 29.01 -7.51
CA LEU A 196 -4.32 28.26 -8.74
C LEU A 196 -5.81 28.28 -9.14
N ILE A 197 -6.10 28.96 -10.22
CA ILE A 197 -7.46 29.13 -10.77
C ILE A 197 -7.65 28.11 -11.90
N TRP A 198 -8.65 27.26 -11.80
CA TRP A 198 -9.01 26.34 -12.86
C TRP A 198 -9.59 27.05 -14.08
N LEU A 199 -9.13 26.68 -15.28
CA LEU A 199 -9.58 27.20 -16.55
C LEU A 199 -10.40 26.13 -17.29
N PRO A 200 -11.73 26.14 -17.17
CA PRO A 200 -12.60 25.10 -17.74
C PRO A 200 -12.66 25.14 -19.28
N ASN A 201 -12.29 26.25 -19.91
CA ASN A 201 -12.27 26.44 -21.37
C ASN A 201 -10.92 26.10 -22.01
N GLY A 202 -9.94 25.67 -21.22
CA GLY A 202 -8.58 25.39 -21.68
C GLY A 202 -7.63 26.57 -21.54
N SER A 203 -6.50 26.51 -22.24
CA SER A 203 -5.41 27.49 -22.15
C SER A 203 -5.81 28.87 -22.68
N GLU A 204 -5.42 29.92 -21.97
CA GLU A 204 -5.50 31.31 -22.41
C GLU A 204 -4.20 31.77 -23.09
N PHE A 205 -3.09 31.06 -22.93
CA PHE A 205 -1.82 31.45 -23.55
C PHE A 205 -1.82 31.14 -25.05
N PRO A 206 -1.47 32.15 -25.90
CA PRO A 206 -1.43 31.96 -27.33
C PRO A 206 -0.26 31.02 -27.72
N LEU A 207 -0.51 30.16 -28.69
CA LEU A 207 0.54 29.38 -29.34
C LEU A 207 1.29 30.31 -30.31
N GLU A 208 2.58 30.61 -30.07
CA GLU A 208 3.41 31.32 -30.98
C GLU A 208 3.63 30.51 -32.26
N SER A 209 2.87 30.77 -33.30
CA SER A 209 3.09 30.23 -34.63
C SER A 209 4.19 31.05 -35.30
N GLN A 210 5.35 30.42 -35.59
CA GLN A 210 6.47 31.03 -36.29
C GLN A 210 6.19 31.41 -37.77
N ASP A 211 5.00 31.10 -38.30
CA ASP A 211 4.65 31.40 -39.69
C ASP A 211 3.22 31.91 -39.81
N THR A 212 3.13 33.09 -40.37
CA THR A 212 2.16 33.58 -41.34
C THR A 212 1.50 34.91 -41.04
N LYS A 213 1.91 35.85 -41.86
CA LYS A 213 1.06 36.93 -42.39
C LYS A 213 -0.06 36.27 -43.20
N SER A 214 -1.22 35.98 -42.59
CA SER A 214 -2.47 35.82 -43.30
C SER A 214 -3.59 36.32 -42.42
N GLU A 215 -4.08 37.50 -42.80
CA GLU A 215 -5.32 38.11 -42.34
C GLU A 215 -6.49 37.19 -42.68
N SER A 216 -7.01 36.52 -41.71
CA SER A 216 -8.40 36.11 -41.67
C SER A 216 -8.78 35.75 -40.22
N SER A 217 -9.92 36.20 -39.76
CA SER A 217 -10.51 36.15 -38.41
C SER A 217 -10.68 34.75 -37.85
N SER A 218 -9.61 33.99 -37.64
CA SER A 218 -9.61 32.75 -36.90
C SER A 218 -9.14 33.01 -35.46
N LYS A 219 -9.86 32.51 -34.48
CA LYS A 219 -9.49 32.55 -33.07
C LYS A 219 -8.03 32.12 -32.94
N GLN A 220 -7.22 32.94 -32.25
CA GLN A 220 -5.82 32.66 -32.00
C GLN A 220 -5.70 31.23 -31.36
N LYS A 221 -4.86 30.38 -31.96
CA LYS A 221 -4.61 29.04 -31.43
C LYS A 221 -3.91 29.14 -30.09
N THR A 222 -4.43 28.46 -29.09
CA THR A 222 -3.83 28.34 -27.76
C THR A 222 -3.13 27.00 -27.57
N TYR A 223 -2.33 26.84 -26.52
CA TYR A 223 -1.61 25.60 -26.23
C TYR A 223 -2.55 24.39 -26.01
N THR A 224 -3.73 24.64 -25.44
CA THR A 224 -4.76 23.62 -25.24
C THR A 224 -6.11 24.24 -25.52
N SER A 225 -6.80 23.76 -26.53
CA SER A 225 -8.13 24.25 -26.93
C SER A 225 -9.15 23.15 -26.66
N PHE A 226 -10.13 23.43 -25.81
CA PHE A 226 -11.22 22.51 -25.53
C PHE A 226 -12.35 22.70 -26.52
N THR A 227 -13.04 21.61 -26.88
CA THR A 227 -14.21 21.65 -27.75
C THR A 227 -15.46 22.03 -26.96
N CYS A 228 -15.54 21.61 -25.69
CA CYS A 228 -16.58 22.02 -24.76
C CYS A 228 -15.94 22.44 -23.42
N SER A 229 -16.66 23.27 -22.68
CA SER A 229 -16.20 23.68 -21.36
C SER A 229 -16.32 22.56 -20.35
N GLN A 230 -15.26 22.32 -19.55
CA GLN A 230 -15.26 21.28 -18.53
C GLN A 230 -16.28 21.53 -17.41
N ASP A 231 -16.65 22.78 -17.11
CA ASP A 231 -17.65 23.12 -16.10
C ASP A 231 -19.09 22.72 -16.52
N SER A 232 -19.33 22.55 -17.83
CA SER A 232 -20.60 22.06 -18.34
C SER A 232 -20.82 20.57 -18.16
N LEU A 233 -19.75 19.82 -17.79
CA LEU A 233 -19.84 18.40 -17.50
C LEU A 233 -20.52 18.18 -16.13
N PRO A 234 -21.48 17.23 -16.03
CA PRO A 234 -22.26 17.03 -14.80
C PRO A 234 -21.39 16.64 -13.60
N GLU A 235 -20.19 16.13 -13.85
CA GLU A 235 -19.23 15.69 -12.82
C GLU A 235 -18.56 16.88 -12.11
N PHE A 236 -18.45 18.05 -12.76
CA PHE A 236 -17.72 19.21 -12.27
C PHE A 236 -18.61 20.43 -11.98
N SER A 237 -19.90 20.40 -12.36
CA SER A 237 -20.83 21.50 -12.13
C SER A 237 -20.98 21.84 -10.64
N ASP A 238 -21.08 20.82 -9.78
CA ASP A 238 -21.25 21.00 -8.33
C ASP A 238 -19.94 20.99 -7.55
N ASN A 239 -18.87 20.46 -8.15
CA ASN A 239 -17.55 20.33 -7.54
C ASN A 239 -16.44 20.81 -8.48
N PRO A 240 -16.12 22.12 -8.47
CA PRO A 240 -15.08 22.66 -9.33
C PRO A 240 -13.71 22.05 -9.00
N ILE A 241 -12.89 21.84 -10.03
CA ILE A 241 -11.58 21.26 -9.87
C ILE A 241 -10.66 22.24 -9.14
N ALA A 242 -10.07 21.81 -8.03
CA ALA A 242 -9.22 22.62 -7.17
C ALA A 242 -8.09 21.78 -6.54
N PRO A 243 -7.04 22.42 -6.01
CA PRO A 243 -6.10 21.72 -5.13
C PRO A 243 -6.78 21.14 -3.88
N THR A 244 -6.33 19.99 -3.41
CA THR A 244 -6.90 19.33 -2.22
C THR A 244 -6.78 20.21 -0.97
N SER A 245 -5.66 20.92 -0.81
CA SER A 245 -5.45 21.90 0.25
C SER A 245 -5.11 23.26 -0.35
N GLY A 246 -5.79 24.31 0.09
CA GLY A 246 -5.57 25.69 -0.34
C GLY A 246 -4.35 26.37 0.30
N ASP A 247 -3.76 25.77 1.34
CA ASP A 247 -2.72 26.39 2.17
C ASP A 247 -1.28 25.98 1.83
N ILE A 248 -1.09 25.17 0.79
CA ILE A 248 0.25 24.74 0.35
C ILE A 248 1.01 25.95 -0.20
N ILE A 249 2.16 26.28 0.40
CA ILE A 249 2.99 27.40 -0.05
C ILE A 249 3.77 26.99 -1.30
N ILE A 250 3.50 27.69 -2.42
CA ILE A 250 4.18 27.48 -3.71
C ILE A 250 5.49 28.30 -3.70
N ALA A 251 5.38 29.60 -3.45
CA ALA A 251 6.51 30.55 -3.47
C ALA A 251 6.27 31.67 -2.43
N ARG A 252 7.33 32.45 -2.16
CA ARG A 252 7.25 33.70 -1.43
C ARG A 252 7.78 34.83 -2.32
N LEU A 253 6.94 35.85 -2.55
CA LEU A 253 7.29 37.01 -3.37
C LEU A 253 7.69 38.18 -2.52
N GLY A 254 8.77 38.83 -2.91
CA GLY A 254 9.17 40.16 -2.38
C GLY A 254 8.48 41.28 -3.15
N PRO A 255 8.64 42.55 -2.66
CA PRO A 255 8.03 43.70 -3.28
C PRO A 255 8.44 43.85 -4.77
N GLY A 256 7.46 43.99 -5.65
CA GLY A 256 7.66 44.15 -7.09
C GLY A 256 7.86 42.86 -7.88
N GLN A 257 7.85 41.71 -7.23
CA GLN A 257 7.97 40.42 -7.90
C GLN A 257 6.61 39.90 -8.39
N VAL A 258 6.64 39.15 -9.48
CA VAL A 258 5.48 38.58 -10.18
C VAL A 258 5.72 37.13 -10.49
N ILE A 259 4.67 36.31 -10.46
CA ILE A 259 4.61 34.99 -11.08
C ILE A 259 3.37 34.94 -11.95
N GLU A 260 3.53 34.64 -13.24
CA GLU A 260 2.46 34.39 -14.17
C GLU A 260 2.76 33.11 -14.97
N LEU A 261 1.86 32.13 -14.86
CA LEU A 261 2.04 30.84 -15.51
C LEU A 261 0.69 30.12 -15.74
N GLU A 262 0.72 29.15 -16.65
CA GLU A 262 -0.31 28.13 -16.78
C GLU A 262 0.28 26.76 -16.47
N ALA A 263 -0.48 25.93 -15.75
CA ALA A 263 -0.11 24.59 -15.32
C ALA A 263 -1.13 23.57 -15.86
N HIS A 264 -0.63 22.60 -16.63
CA HIS A 264 -1.43 21.57 -17.27
C HIS A 264 -1.26 20.26 -16.51
N ALA A 265 -2.34 19.73 -15.97
CA ALA A 265 -2.37 18.47 -15.24
C ALA A 265 -2.91 17.36 -16.13
N VAL A 266 -2.28 16.18 -16.02
CA VAL A 266 -2.62 14.98 -16.78
C VAL A 266 -2.67 13.76 -15.88
N LYS A 267 -3.33 12.70 -16.36
CA LYS A 267 -3.43 11.42 -15.67
C LYS A 267 -2.13 10.63 -15.80
N GLY A 268 -1.66 10.11 -14.68
CA GLY A 268 -0.46 9.29 -14.62
C GLY A 268 -0.50 8.31 -13.45
N ILE A 269 0.55 7.53 -13.31
CA ILE A 269 0.72 6.53 -12.23
C ILE A 269 2.00 6.79 -11.44
N GLY A 270 2.01 6.40 -10.16
CA GLY A 270 3.15 6.59 -9.27
C GLY A 270 4.43 5.88 -9.72
N LYS A 271 4.30 4.83 -10.56
CA LYS A 271 5.46 4.14 -11.16
C LYS A 271 6.27 5.05 -12.10
N THR A 272 5.61 5.98 -12.79
CA THR A 272 6.26 6.94 -13.69
C THR A 272 6.96 8.04 -12.91
N HIS A 273 6.26 8.65 -11.96
CA HIS A 273 6.78 9.67 -11.06
C HIS A 273 5.96 9.73 -9.77
N ALA A 274 6.62 9.96 -8.65
CA ALA A 274 5.98 9.99 -7.32
C ALA A 274 4.86 11.05 -7.16
N LYS A 275 4.83 12.09 -8.00
CA LYS A 275 3.76 13.11 -7.98
C LYS A 275 2.37 12.53 -8.26
N TRP A 276 2.28 11.40 -8.95
CA TRP A 276 1.04 10.67 -9.20
C TRP A 276 0.72 9.60 -8.14
N SER A 277 1.54 9.47 -7.08
CA SER A 277 1.19 8.56 -6.00
C SER A 277 0.00 9.12 -5.21
N PRO A 278 -1.14 8.40 -5.11
CA PRO A 278 -2.32 8.87 -4.39
C PRO A 278 -2.14 8.83 -2.88
N VAL A 279 -1.09 8.17 -2.42
CA VAL A 279 -0.82 7.92 -1.01
C VAL A 279 0.55 8.44 -0.61
N ALA A 280 0.68 8.92 0.62
CA ALA A 280 1.95 9.29 1.21
C ALA A 280 2.66 8.01 1.72
N PRO A 281 2.84 7.69 3.00
CA PRO A 281 3.30 6.37 3.40
C PRO A 281 2.17 5.34 3.36
N VAL A 282 2.52 4.13 2.87
CA VAL A 282 1.75 2.91 3.09
C VAL A 282 2.68 1.88 3.67
N TRP A 283 2.30 1.32 4.80
CA TRP A 283 3.06 0.27 5.44
C TRP A 283 2.16 -0.85 5.97
N TYR A 284 2.74 -2.01 6.15
CA TYR A 284 2.10 -3.13 6.81
C TYR A 284 3.08 -3.79 7.78
N ARG A 285 2.54 -4.42 8.80
CA ARG A 285 3.29 -5.24 9.76
C ARG A 285 2.47 -6.42 10.19
N MET A 286 3.11 -7.52 10.55
CA MET A 286 2.42 -8.66 11.15
C MET A 286 1.85 -8.27 12.50
N LEU A 287 0.67 -8.79 12.85
CA LEU A 287 0.05 -8.57 14.16
C LEU A 287 0.95 -9.13 15.26
N PRO A 288 1.43 -8.31 16.19
CA PRO A 288 2.19 -8.78 17.34
C PRO A 288 1.24 -9.44 18.36
N GLU A 289 1.71 -10.53 18.92
CA GLU A 289 1.04 -11.27 19.99
C GLU A 289 2.01 -11.35 21.18
N VAL A 290 1.55 -10.92 22.34
CA VAL A 290 2.33 -10.92 23.57
C VAL A 290 1.63 -11.82 24.56
N ILE A 291 2.32 -12.86 25.03
CA ILE A 291 1.76 -13.86 25.93
C ILE A 291 2.59 -13.86 27.22
N ILE A 292 1.93 -13.74 28.36
CA ILE A 292 2.52 -13.94 29.67
C ILE A 292 2.23 -15.38 30.06
N SER A 293 3.28 -16.21 30.15
CA SER A 293 3.16 -17.64 30.47
C SER A 293 3.09 -17.90 31.97
N GLN A 294 3.71 -17.03 32.77
CA GLN A 294 3.69 -17.11 34.23
C GLN A 294 3.35 -15.74 34.79
N ASP A 295 2.53 -15.71 35.82
CA ASP A 295 2.13 -14.46 36.45
C ASP A 295 3.34 -13.69 36.98
N ILE A 296 3.39 -12.41 36.66
CA ILE A 296 4.42 -11.48 37.12
C ILE A 296 3.73 -10.55 38.10
N GLU A 297 4.10 -10.64 39.38
CA GLU A 297 3.41 -9.95 40.48
C GLU A 297 4.24 -8.80 41.07
N ASP A 298 3.54 -7.89 41.73
CA ASP A 298 4.04 -6.82 42.60
C ASP A 298 5.15 -5.96 41.95
N GLU A 299 6.31 -5.83 42.60
CA GLU A 299 7.43 -4.98 42.18
C GLU A 299 7.95 -5.37 40.78
N MET A 300 7.89 -6.64 40.42
CA MET A 300 8.30 -7.12 39.08
C MET A 300 7.31 -6.67 38.01
N ALA A 301 6.02 -6.65 38.33
CA ALA A 301 4.99 -6.13 37.41
C ALA A 301 5.18 -4.63 37.13
N GLU A 302 5.45 -3.83 38.17
CA GLU A 302 5.70 -2.40 38.01
C GLU A 302 6.96 -2.13 37.16
N LYS A 303 8.04 -2.88 37.37
CA LYS A 303 9.27 -2.81 36.58
C LYS A 303 9.03 -3.20 35.13
N LEU A 304 8.22 -4.24 34.84
CA LEU A 304 7.87 -4.66 33.49
C LEU A 304 7.10 -3.56 32.75
N VAL A 305 6.07 -2.99 33.37
CA VAL A 305 5.27 -1.89 32.79
C VAL A 305 6.14 -0.69 32.49
N ALA A 306 7.05 -0.31 33.41
CA ALA A 306 7.99 0.79 33.21
C ALA A 306 9.01 0.53 32.10
N THR A 307 9.39 -0.72 31.86
CA THR A 307 10.35 -1.13 30.83
C THR A 307 9.78 -0.98 29.42
N CYS A 308 8.45 -1.09 29.24
CA CYS A 308 7.83 -1.05 27.91
C CYS A 308 7.62 0.39 27.41
N PRO A 309 8.36 0.86 26.37
CA PRO A 309 8.29 2.25 25.90
C PRO A 309 6.92 2.62 25.30
N VAL A 310 6.19 1.63 24.78
CA VAL A 310 4.86 1.80 24.15
C VAL A 310 3.70 1.35 25.04
N LYS A 311 3.98 1.05 26.32
CA LYS A 311 2.98 0.71 27.35
C LYS A 311 2.01 -0.41 26.92
N VAL A 312 2.58 -1.53 26.44
CA VAL A 312 1.80 -2.73 26.07
C VAL A 312 1.17 -3.35 27.30
N PHE A 313 1.88 -3.35 28.42
CA PHE A 313 1.46 -3.93 29.68
C PHE A 313 0.74 -2.91 30.57
N ASP A 314 -0.17 -3.40 31.38
CA ASP A 314 -0.84 -2.62 32.43
C ASP A 314 -0.84 -3.42 33.75
N ILE A 315 -1.19 -2.77 34.83
CA ILE A 315 -1.25 -3.38 36.15
C ILE A 315 -2.70 -3.66 36.50
N GLU A 316 -3.01 -4.91 36.84
CA GLU A 316 -4.30 -5.34 37.36
C GLU A 316 -4.17 -5.58 38.88
N ASP A 317 -5.09 -5.05 39.67
CA ASP A 317 -5.18 -5.32 41.09
C ASP A 317 -6.00 -6.58 41.33
N ILE A 318 -5.35 -7.59 41.88
CA ILE A 318 -6.01 -8.91 42.21
C ILE A 318 -6.72 -8.86 43.55
N GLY A 319 -6.56 -7.78 44.31
CA GLY A 319 -7.02 -7.68 45.70
C GLY A 319 -5.96 -8.10 46.71
N ASN A 320 -6.22 -7.84 47.99
CA ASN A 320 -5.25 -8.07 49.09
C ASN A 320 -3.90 -7.30 48.93
N GLY A 321 -3.87 -6.22 48.15
CA GLY A 321 -2.66 -5.44 47.87
C GLY A 321 -1.69 -6.08 46.86
N LYS A 322 -2.08 -7.20 46.23
CA LYS A 322 -1.30 -7.85 45.18
C LYS A 322 -1.64 -7.28 43.80
N LYS A 323 -0.60 -7.00 43.03
CA LYS A 323 -0.67 -6.46 41.66
C LYS A 323 -0.11 -7.47 40.67
N ARG A 324 -0.72 -7.57 39.49
CA ARG A 324 -0.27 -8.43 38.40
C ARG A 324 -0.11 -7.64 37.10
N ALA A 325 0.90 -7.97 36.32
CA ALA A 325 1.04 -7.43 34.99
C ALA A 325 0.12 -8.15 34.00
N THR A 326 -0.62 -7.39 33.21
CA THR A 326 -1.49 -7.90 32.13
C THR A 326 -1.15 -7.27 30.79
N VAL A 327 -1.51 -7.94 29.69
CA VAL A 327 -1.31 -7.42 28.34
C VAL A 327 -2.53 -6.60 27.91
N ALA A 328 -2.44 -5.28 28.03
CA ALA A 328 -3.56 -4.38 27.72
C ALA A 328 -3.60 -3.95 26.24
N ARG A 329 -2.44 -3.70 25.62
CA ARG A 329 -2.35 -3.13 24.27
C ARG A 329 -1.38 -3.89 23.38
N PRO A 330 -1.66 -5.15 22.99
CA PRO A 330 -0.75 -5.97 22.21
C PRO A 330 -0.46 -5.38 20.83
N ARG A 331 -1.43 -4.71 20.18
CA ARG A 331 -1.25 -4.03 18.88
C ARG A 331 -0.19 -2.93 18.92
N ALA A 332 0.02 -2.27 20.06
CA ALA A 332 1.01 -1.23 20.20
C ALA A 332 2.46 -1.77 20.22
N CYS A 333 2.66 -3.07 20.42
CA CYS A 333 3.98 -3.67 20.51
C CYS A 333 4.79 -3.43 19.23
N MET A 334 5.97 -2.81 19.36
CA MET A 334 6.92 -2.55 18.28
C MET A 334 8.04 -3.59 18.18
N LEU A 335 7.95 -4.67 18.95
CA LEU A 335 8.94 -5.76 19.01
C LEU A 335 10.36 -5.27 19.35
N CYS A 336 10.48 -4.31 20.24
CA CYS A 336 11.76 -3.81 20.75
C CYS A 336 12.54 -4.84 21.57
N ARG A 337 11.86 -5.90 22.04
CA ARG A 337 12.40 -7.02 22.83
C ARG A 337 12.93 -6.65 24.20
N GLU A 338 12.71 -5.43 24.68
CA GLU A 338 13.14 -5.01 26.01
C GLU A 338 12.51 -5.84 27.15
N CYS A 339 11.27 -6.33 26.95
CA CYS A 339 10.59 -7.16 27.94
C CYS A 339 11.12 -8.60 28.03
N ILE A 340 11.82 -9.10 27.03
CA ILE A 340 12.44 -10.45 26.99
C ILE A 340 13.97 -10.41 27.09
N ARG A 341 14.55 -9.23 27.43
CA ARG A 341 16.00 -9.08 27.59
C ARG A 341 16.48 -9.80 28.83
N GLU A 342 17.58 -10.51 28.71
CA GLU A 342 18.19 -11.27 29.80
C GLU A 342 18.54 -10.39 31.01
N GLY A 343 18.47 -11.02 32.19
CA GLY A 343 18.86 -10.40 33.47
C GLY A 343 17.77 -9.60 34.17
N LYS A 344 16.52 -9.69 33.73
CA LYS A 344 15.38 -9.01 34.36
C LYS A 344 14.56 -9.89 35.30
N GLY A 345 14.72 -11.21 35.22
CA GLY A 345 14.09 -12.20 36.08
C GLY A 345 12.70 -12.67 35.62
N TRP A 346 12.10 -12.03 34.60
CA TRP A 346 10.82 -12.44 34.01
C TRP A 346 10.92 -12.78 32.52
N GLU A 347 12.11 -12.75 31.93
CA GLU A 347 12.36 -12.95 30.51
C GLU A 347 11.76 -14.26 29.96
N ASN A 348 11.76 -15.33 30.75
CA ASN A 348 11.19 -16.63 30.39
C ASN A 348 9.66 -16.70 30.55
N SER A 349 9.08 -15.72 31.27
CA SER A 349 7.63 -15.66 31.50
C SER A 349 6.88 -14.93 30.39
N ILE A 350 7.60 -14.28 29.43
CA ILE A 350 7.01 -13.52 28.35
C ILE A 350 7.39 -14.13 27.01
N SER A 351 6.40 -14.44 26.18
CA SER A 351 6.59 -14.85 24.79
C SER A 351 6.11 -13.77 23.85
N LEU A 352 7.01 -13.29 22.99
CA LEU A 352 6.70 -12.36 21.92
C LEU A 352 6.58 -13.10 20.59
N GLN A 353 5.44 -12.96 19.95
CA GLN A 353 5.12 -13.65 18.71
C GLN A 353 4.54 -12.70 17.67
N ARG A 354 4.52 -13.11 16.41
CA ARG A 354 3.82 -12.45 15.31
C ARG A 354 2.99 -13.48 14.56
N LYS A 355 1.76 -13.14 14.23
CA LYS A 355 0.90 -13.97 13.37
C LYS A 355 1.34 -13.81 11.92
N LYS A 356 1.68 -14.93 11.24
CA LYS A 356 2.17 -14.91 9.86
C LYS A 356 1.10 -14.56 8.83
N ASP A 357 -0.16 -14.81 9.16
CA ASP A 357 -1.34 -14.64 8.29
C ASP A 357 -2.17 -13.39 8.60
N HIS A 358 -1.73 -12.56 9.55
CA HIS A 358 -2.48 -11.38 9.99
C HIS A 358 -1.61 -10.12 9.91
N PHE A 359 -2.02 -9.17 9.07
CA PHE A 359 -1.29 -7.94 8.81
C PHE A 359 -2.11 -6.72 9.20
N ILE A 360 -1.52 -5.86 10.00
CA ILE A 360 -1.99 -4.50 10.26
C ILE A 360 -1.45 -3.61 9.14
N SER A 361 -2.32 -2.90 8.46
CA SER A 361 -1.97 -1.99 7.37
C SER A 361 -2.42 -0.57 7.68
N LEU A 362 -1.57 0.40 7.38
CA LEU A 362 -1.88 1.81 7.46
C LEU A 362 -1.62 2.48 6.11
N VAL A 363 -2.59 3.27 5.68
CA VAL A 363 -2.54 4.07 4.46
C VAL A 363 -2.80 5.53 4.83
N LEU A 364 -1.83 6.41 4.56
CA LEU A 364 -2.03 7.86 4.62
C LEU A 364 -2.31 8.36 3.20
N MET A 365 -3.43 9.06 3.05
CA MET A 365 -3.98 9.48 1.77
C MET A 365 -3.63 10.93 1.47
N THR A 366 -3.17 11.20 0.24
CA THR A 366 -2.91 12.57 -0.23
C THR A 366 -3.92 13.03 -1.26
N GLN A 367 -4.44 12.11 -2.07
CA GLN A 367 -5.31 12.41 -3.21
C GLN A 367 -6.50 11.44 -3.33
N LEU A 368 -6.65 10.47 -2.42
CA LEU A 368 -7.76 9.53 -2.52
C LEU A 368 -9.08 10.27 -2.35
N TYR A 369 -9.83 10.33 -3.43
CA TYR A 369 -11.17 10.88 -3.42
C TYR A 369 -12.05 10.00 -2.52
N LYS A 370 -12.91 10.62 -1.71
CA LYS A 370 -13.88 9.95 -0.82
C LYS A 370 -14.65 8.81 -1.54
N PHE A 371 -14.79 8.92 -2.83
CA PHE A 371 -15.48 7.97 -3.71
C PHE A 371 -14.70 6.67 -4.01
N GLN A 372 -13.37 6.71 -4.05
CA GLN A 372 -12.56 5.48 -4.15
C GLN A 372 -12.63 4.66 -2.87
N PHE A 373 -12.87 5.33 -1.75
CA PHE A 373 -13.08 4.71 -0.44
C PHE A 373 -14.42 4.01 -0.31
N GLU A 374 -15.50 4.59 -0.84
CA GLU A 374 -16.81 3.94 -0.83
C GLU A 374 -16.82 2.64 -1.63
N ILE A 375 -16.05 2.55 -2.73
CA ILE A 375 -15.91 1.32 -3.49
C ILE A 375 -15.07 0.30 -2.71
N THR A 376 -14.00 0.71 -2.03
CA THR A 376 -13.22 -0.17 -1.18
C THR A 376 -14.03 -0.61 0.04
N TYR A 377 -14.72 0.31 0.70
CA TYR A 377 -15.51 0.03 1.90
C TYR A 377 -16.78 -0.79 1.62
N SER A 378 -17.53 -0.49 0.56
CA SER A 378 -18.69 -1.30 0.15
C SER A 378 -18.26 -2.69 -0.35
N GLY A 379 -17.04 -2.79 -0.90
CA GLY A 379 -16.43 -4.03 -1.34
C GLY A 379 -15.96 -4.93 -0.21
N PHE A 380 -15.51 -4.38 0.89
CA PHE A 380 -15.04 -5.12 2.05
C PHE A 380 -16.16 -5.69 2.93
N ARG A 381 -17.41 -5.29 2.74
CA ARG A 381 -18.54 -5.82 3.53
C ARG A 381 -19.02 -7.21 3.14
N THR A 382 -18.61 -7.76 1.99
CA THR A 382 -19.04 -9.10 1.55
C THR A 382 -17.83 -9.95 1.16
N SER A 383 -17.72 -11.13 1.76
CA SER A 383 -16.65 -12.12 1.53
C SER A 383 -16.51 -12.57 0.05
N GLU A 384 -17.53 -12.41 -0.78
CA GLU A 384 -17.48 -12.66 -2.24
C GLU A 384 -16.70 -11.62 -3.05
N PHE A 385 -16.38 -10.48 -2.45
CA PHE A 385 -15.85 -9.32 -3.19
C PHE A 385 -14.33 -9.36 -3.39
N SER A 386 -13.61 -10.04 -2.53
CA SER A 386 -12.13 -10.03 -2.51
C SER A 386 -11.51 -10.58 -3.80
N LEU A 387 -12.00 -11.68 -4.30
CA LEU A 387 -11.49 -12.31 -5.54
C LEU A 387 -12.04 -11.60 -6.80
N LYS A 388 -13.31 -11.18 -6.78
CA LYS A 388 -13.93 -10.42 -7.89
C LYS A 388 -13.28 -9.05 -8.08
N TYR A 389 -12.75 -8.43 -7.03
CA TYR A 389 -12.08 -7.13 -7.12
C TYR A 389 -10.64 -7.25 -7.63
N LEU A 390 -9.89 -8.25 -7.19
CA LEU A 390 -8.60 -8.61 -7.78
C LEU A 390 -8.74 -8.96 -9.28
N LEU A 391 -9.80 -9.69 -9.65
CA LEU A 391 -10.14 -9.99 -11.04
C LEU A 391 -10.67 -8.77 -11.81
N LYS A 392 -11.32 -7.81 -11.14
CA LYS A 392 -11.82 -6.58 -11.75
C LYS A 392 -10.70 -5.55 -11.95
N LEU A 393 -9.73 -5.47 -11.03
CA LEU A 393 -8.48 -4.74 -11.23
C LEU A 393 -7.72 -5.30 -12.45
N ASN A 394 -7.72 -6.61 -12.64
CA ASN A 394 -7.14 -7.26 -13.83
C ASN A 394 -7.92 -6.95 -15.13
N ARG A 395 -9.26 -6.79 -15.08
CA ARG A 395 -10.11 -6.36 -16.22
C ARG A 395 -9.98 -4.89 -16.57
N LEU A 396 -9.56 -4.05 -15.61
CA LEU A 396 -9.30 -2.62 -15.83
C LEU A 396 -7.89 -2.35 -16.38
N GLY A 397 -7.17 -3.40 -16.83
CA GLY A 397 -5.84 -3.29 -17.43
C GLY A 397 -4.69 -3.21 -16.41
N TYR A 398 -4.99 -3.40 -15.11
CA TYR A 398 -3.96 -3.56 -14.09
C TYR A 398 -3.45 -4.99 -14.17
N CYS A 399 -2.41 -5.21 -14.96
CA CYS A 399 -1.74 -6.51 -15.07
C CYS A 399 -1.09 -6.89 -13.73
N LEU A 400 -1.79 -7.70 -12.95
CA LEU A 400 -1.08 -8.68 -12.14
C LEU A 400 -0.39 -9.62 -13.13
N PRO A 401 0.93 -9.83 -13.06
CA PRO A 401 1.62 -10.72 -13.97
C PRO A 401 0.92 -12.08 -13.95
N LYS A 402 0.60 -12.64 -15.14
CA LYS A 402 -0.03 -13.96 -15.27
C LYS A 402 0.70 -15.06 -14.48
N SER A 403 1.99 -14.86 -14.18
CA SER A 403 2.79 -15.73 -13.32
C SER A 403 2.35 -15.75 -11.85
N TYR A 404 1.58 -14.78 -11.37
CA TYR A 404 1.02 -14.79 -10.02
C TYR A 404 -0.34 -15.49 -9.93
N LEU A 405 -1.14 -15.40 -11.00
CA LEU A 405 -2.44 -16.11 -11.10
C LEU A 405 -2.32 -17.61 -11.35
N LEU A 406 -1.18 -18.09 -11.87
CA LEU A 406 -0.89 -19.51 -12.09
C LEU A 406 -0.15 -20.16 -10.92
N LYS A 407 0.21 -19.40 -9.88
CA LYS A 407 0.82 -19.87 -8.62
C LYS A 407 -0.07 -19.70 -7.40
N LEU A 408 -1.24 -19.11 -7.55
CA LEU A 408 -2.38 -19.15 -6.63
C LEU A 408 -3.35 -20.26 -7.08
#